data_3ca05a3887b34c2dab928d2222ec29db
#
_entry.id   3ca05a3887b34c2dab928d2222ec29db
#
_cell.length_a   1.000
_cell.length_b   1.000
_cell.length_c   1.000
_cell.angle_alpha   90.00
_cell.angle_beta   90.00
_cell.angle_gamma   90.00
#
_symmetry.space_group_name_H-M   'P 1'
#
loop_
_entity.id
_entity.type
_entity.pdbx_description
1 polymer ?
#
loop_
_entity_poly.entity_id
_entity_poly.type
_entity_poly.pdbx_seq_one_letter_code
_entity_poly.pdbx_strand_id
1 'polypeptide(L)'
;MPDDKFLDDFIDILESVDKPDNNRYVAYYSHCPDRLEFIKSKKVVLAKYGSREFFEAVGDPGQYDKIFIHFLWENMWKFVLSLPSGMRIYWLFWGGDFYSPHEYYRKFLFDAETAKYLEDAQADIQKPEFPPLRLIKRLKKALGIYRIMLLKRKAIGRISYLCHFNRLDFELITSAFPTKAKLLPFFYPPLYNFEKYNFESEDSDLKDRCFSQGVKTILLGNSGFPTGNHLDALQKLKPLIGKYNFRVLCPLGYGDPAYIQYLIQKADGILKDRFVPLTEFLEKQVYFSLLKHTDIIFMYQNRTQGGSNAAAGLYFGKKVYFKRKNTLYKFFKDNGLEVFDIETYFSGEAGRVFDELPAEVKEKNKRVILELFSTEKAAENIKRMAMS
;
A
#
# COMPACT_ATOMS: atom_id res chain seq x y z
N MET A 1 -3.15 -16.54 -0.97
CA MET A 1 -3.07 -15.20 -0.34
C MET A 1 -1.73 -15.02 0.35
N PRO A 2 -1.15 -13.81 0.47
CA PRO A 2 -0.02 -13.56 1.36
C PRO A 2 -0.47 -13.65 2.83
N ASP A 3 0.48 -13.79 3.77
CA ASP A 3 0.18 -13.68 5.20
C ASP A 3 0.10 -12.20 5.58
N ASP A 4 -1.07 -11.70 5.91
CA ASP A 4 -1.30 -10.30 6.28
C ASP A 4 -2.47 -10.14 7.25
N LYS A 5 -2.38 -9.10 8.08
CA LYS A 5 -3.30 -8.75 9.17
C LYS A 5 -4.76 -8.46 8.77
N PHE A 6 -5.04 -8.36 7.48
CA PHE A 6 -6.39 -8.06 6.97
C PHE A 6 -7.22 -9.32 6.68
N LEU A 7 -6.59 -10.48 6.69
CA LEU A 7 -7.19 -11.68 6.11
C LEU A 7 -8.09 -12.43 7.07
N ASP A 8 -7.86 -12.38 8.38
CA ASP A 8 -8.75 -13.03 9.35
C ASP A 8 -10.17 -12.47 9.27
N ASP A 9 -10.33 -11.14 9.31
CA ASP A 9 -11.66 -10.51 9.21
C ASP A 9 -12.32 -10.79 7.84
N PHE A 10 -11.55 -10.86 6.76
CA PHE A 10 -12.07 -11.25 5.44
C PHE A 10 -12.59 -12.70 5.45
N ILE A 11 -11.82 -13.62 6.03
CA ILE A 11 -12.18 -15.03 6.17
C ILE A 11 -13.45 -15.16 7.00
N ASP A 12 -13.52 -14.52 8.17
CA ASP A 12 -14.67 -14.59 9.08
C ASP A 12 -15.96 -14.09 8.41
N ILE A 13 -15.88 -12.99 7.64
CA ILE A 13 -17.05 -12.48 6.92
C ILE A 13 -17.44 -13.45 5.80
N LEU A 14 -16.48 -13.98 5.03
CA LEU A 14 -16.77 -14.93 3.95
C LEU A 14 -17.42 -16.19 4.48
N GLU A 15 -16.92 -16.75 5.59
CA GLU A 15 -17.49 -17.90 6.26
C GLU A 15 -18.91 -17.65 6.84
N SER A 16 -19.21 -16.39 7.18
CA SER A 16 -20.55 -16.03 7.67
C SER A 16 -21.63 -16.02 6.60
N VAL A 17 -21.25 -15.99 5.32
CA VAL A 17 -22.19 -15.86 4.19
C VAL A 17 -22.26 -17.10 3.30
N ASP A 18 -21.26 -17.96 3.38
CA ASP A 18 -21.23 -19.23 2.65
C ASP A 18 -21.50 -20.42 3.57
N LYS A 19 -21.73 -21.60 2.99
CA LYS A 19 -21.86 -22.83 3.78
C LYS A 19 -20.54 -23.14 4.45
N PRO A 20 -20.54 -23.61 5.69
CA PRO A 20 -19.32 -24.07 6.35
C PRO A 20 -18.56 -25.06 5.45
N ASP A 21 -17.25 -24.93 5.42
CA ASP A 21 -16.32 -25.80 4.69
C ASP A 21 -16.38 -25.77 3.15
N ASN A 22 -17.14 -24.86 2.55
CA ASN A 22 -17.12 -24.66 1.08
C ASN A 22 -15.85 -23.94 0.59
N ASN A 23 -15.19 -23.22 1.49
CA ASN A 23 -14.04 -22.39 1.15
C ASN A 23 -12.72 -23.09 1.53
N ARG A 24 -11.72 -22.94 0.66
CA ARG A 24 -10.36 -23.38 0.92
C ARG A 24 -9.41 -22.20 0.92
N TYR A 25 -8.63 -22.06 1.98
CA TYR A 25 -7.72 -20.94 2.19
C TYR A 25 -6.27 -21.43 2.16
N VAL A 26 -5.49 -20.85 1.23
CA VAL A 26 -4.06 -21.19 1.09
C VAL A 26 -3.25 -19.91 1.20
N ALA A 27 -2.49 -19.79 2.27
CA ALA A 27 -1.45 -18.77 2.39
C ALA A 27 -0.16 -19.30 1.77
N TYR A 28 0.53 -18.44 1.00
CA TYR A 28 1.76 -18.85 0.34
C TYR A 28 2.93 -17.94 0.67
N TYR A 29 4.13 -18.52 0.66
CA TYR A 29 5.38 -17.81 0.81
C TYR A 29 6.38 -18.23 -0.28
N SER A 30 7.34 -17.36 -0.58
CA SER A 30 8.45 -17.67 -1.49
C SER A 30 9.75 -18.00 -0.76
N HIS A 31 10.00 -17.35 0.39
CA HIS A 31 11.21 -17.53 1.20
C HIS A 31 10.81 -17.51 2.67
N CYS A 32 10.84 -18.65 3.35
CA CYS A 32 10.45 -18.86 4.75
C CYS A 32 9.51 -17.85 5.43
N PRO A 33 8.40 -18.29 5.99
CA PRO A 33 8.37 -18.66 7.39
C PRO A 33 7.75 -20.05 7.59
N ASP A 34 8.18 -20.73 8.64
CA ASP A 34 7.62 -22.01 9.05
C ASP A 34 6.23 -21.87 9.69
N ARG A 35 5.76 -20.63 9.88
CA ARG A 35 4.47 -20.33 10.52
C ARG A 35 3.87 -19.01 9.98
N LEU A 36 2.55 -18.88 10.08
CA LEU A 36 1.83 -17.63 9.85
C LEU A 36 2.14 -16.65 10.99
N GLU A 37 2.41 -15.40 10.64
CA GLU A 37 2.68 -14.33 11.59
C GLU A 37 1.40 -13.55 11.93
N PHE A 38 0.61 -13.23 10.92
CA PHE A 38 -0.57 -12.36 11.05
C PHE A 38 -1.89 -13.12 11.02
N ILE A 39 -2.03 -14.14 10.17
CA ILE A 39 -3.25 -14.92 10.04
C ILE A 39 -3.33 -15.92 11.22
N LYS A 40 -4.42 -15.86 11.99
CA LYS A 40 -4.69 -16.72 13.15
C LYS A 40 -5.73 -17.79 12.85
N SER A 41 -6.46 -17.68 11.75
CA SER A 41 -7.46 -18.65 11.34
C SER A 41 -6.85 -20.03 11.11
N LYS A 42 -7.36 -21.04 11.81
CA LYS A 42 -6.95 -22.45 11.66
C LYS A 42 -7.39 -23.08 10.34
N LYS A 43 -8.25 -22.43 9.57
CA LYS A 43 -8.70 -22.89 8.26
C LYS A 43 -7.67 -22.65 7.15
N VAL A 44 -6.63 -21.85 7.41
CA VAL A 44 -5.63 -21.47 6.43
C VAL A 44 -4.47 -22.47 6.42
N VAL A 45 -4.21 -23.04 5.26
CA VAL A 45 -3.04 -23.90 5.02
C VAL A 45 -1.88 -23.03 4.54
N LEU A 46 -0.75 -23.09 5.23
CA LEU A 46 0.48 -22.41 4.81
C LEU A 46 1.30 -23.35 3.93
N ALA A 47 1.67 -22.92 2.72
CA ALA A 47 2.46 -23.70 1.80
C ALA A 47 3.46 -22.86 1.01
N LYS A 48 4.63 -23.45 0.68
CA LYS A 48 5.61 -22.82 -0.18
C LYS A 48 5.07 -22.75 -1.61
N TYR A 49 5.02 -21.54 -2.19
CA TYR A 49 4.51 -21.38 -3.55
C TYR A 49 5.25 -22.29 -4.56
N GLY A 50 4.48 -23.01 -5.37
CA GLY A 50 5.00 -23.88 -6.41
C GLY A 50 5.54 -25.22 -5.91
N SER A 51 5.48 -25.52 -4.61
CA SER A 51 5.79 -26.84 -4.05
C SER A 51 4.62 -27.81 -4.27
N ARG A 52 4.88 -29.08 -4.01
CA ARG A 52 3.86 -30.12 -4.05
C ARG A 52 2.76 -29.84 -3.02
N GLU A 53 3.13 -29.45 -1.81
CA GLU A 53 2.23 -29.11 -0.72
C GLU A 53 1.31 -27.95 -1.09
N PHE A 54 1.80 -26.94 -1.86
CA PHE A 54 0.98 -25.85 -2.36
C PHE A 54 -0.12 -26.35 -3.29
N PHE A 55 0.20 -27.22 -4.25
CA PHE A 55 -0.79 -27.75 -5.19
C PHE A 55 -1.75 -28.73 -4.51
N GLU A 56 -1.29 -29.52 -3.53
CA GLU A 56 -2.16 -30.36 -2.71
C GLU A 56 -3.10 -29.52 -1.84
N ALA A 57 -2.61 -28.41 -1.25
CA ALA A 57 -3.44 -27.46 -0.50
C ALA A 57 -4.47 -26.75 -1.38
N VAL A 58 -4.13 -26.39 -2.60
CA VAL A 58 -5.09 -25.82 -3.57
C VAL A 58 -6.10 -26.88 -4.02
N GLY A 59 -5.69 -28.13 -4.18
CA GLY A 59 -6.51 -29.21 -4.72
C GLY A 59 -6.78 -29.07 -6.22
N ASP A 60 -7.83 -29.71 -6.72
CA ASP A 60 -8.26 -29.56 -8.11
C ASP A 60 -9.04 -28.26 -8.32
N PRO A 61 -8.49 -27.29 -9.06
CA PRO A 61 -9.20 -26.04 -9.33
C PRO A 61 -10.53 -26.21 -10.05
N GLY A 62 -10.73 -27.32 -10.77
CA GLY A 62 -11.98 -27.61 -11.48
C GLY A 62 -13.19 -27.86 -10.56
N GLN A 63 -12.95 -28.07 -9.26
CA GLN A 63 -14.00 -28.25 -8.25
C GLN A 63 -14.55 -26.95 -7.69
N TYR A 64 -13.93 -25.79 -8.02
CA TYR A 64 -14.34 -24.50 -7.50
C TYR A 64 -15.09 -23.68 -8.53
N ASP A 65 -16.09 -22.94 -8.08
CA ASP A 65 -16.82 -21.99 -8.92
C ASP A 65 -16.00 -20.73 -9.20
N LYS A 66 -15.14 -20.34 -8.26
CA LYS A 66 -14.37 -19.10 -8.31
C LYS A 66 -13.09 -19.19 -7.48
N ILE A 67 -12.14 -18.33 -7.81
CA ILE A 67 -10.87 -18.19 -7.07
C ILE A 67 -10.63 -16.72 -6.75
N PHE A 68 -10.30 -16.44 -5.48
CA PHE A 68 -9.90 -15.14 -4.98
C PHE A 68 -8.37 -15.07 -4.89
N ILE A 69 -7.75 -14.18 -5.68
CA ILE A 69 -6.31 -13.93 -5.68
C ILE A 69 -6.03 -12.64 -4.91
N HIS A 70 -5.60 -12.78 -3.68
CA HIS A 70 -5.12 -11.66 -2.88
C HIS A 70 -3.69 -11.35 -3.30
N PHE A 71 -3.45 -10.16 -3.81
CA PHE A 71 -2.15 -9.71 -4.28
C PHE A 71 -1.62 -10.52 -5.49
N LEU A 72 -1.94 -10.07 -6.71
CA LEU A 72 -1.55 -10.73 -7.96
C LEU A 72 -0.08 -10.48 -8.32
N TRP A 73 0.86 -11.07 -7.57
CA TRP A 73 2.28 -10.93 -7.82
C TRP A 73 2.76 -11.81 -9.00
N GLU A 74 4.02 -11.61 -9.43
CA GLU A 74 4.66 -12.32 -10.56
C GLU A 74 4.52 -13.84 -10.49
N ASN A 75 4.71 -14.41 -9.31
CA ASN A 75 4.55 -15.83 -9.08
C ASN A 75 3.13 -16.33 -9.41
N MET A 76 2.11 -15.54 -9.12
CA MET A 76 0.72 -15.92 -9.32
C MET A 76 0.29 -15.87 -10.79
N TRP A 77 1.02 -15.20 -11.68
CA TRP A 77 0.61 -15.12 -13.09
C TRP A 77 0.60 -16.48 -13.78
N LYS A 78 1.61 -17.34 -13.50
CA LYS A 78 1.63 -18.71 -14.05
C LYS A 78 0.50 -19.55 -13.48
N PHE A 79 0.22 -19.42 -12.18
CA PHE A 79 -0.90 -20.09 -11.54
C PHE A 79 -2.23 -19.66 -12.17
N VAL A 80 -2.49 -18.37 -12.34
CA VAL A 80 -3.69 -17.84 -13.01
C VAL A 80 -3.86 -18.42 -14.43
N LEU A 81 -2.76 -18.57 -15.16
CA LEU A 81 -2.78 -19.12 -16.51
C LEU A 81 -2.98 -20.64 -16.55
N SER A 82 -2.68 -21.37 -15.48
CA SER A 82 -2.93 -22.81 -15.37
C SER A 82 -4.36 -23.16 -14.97
N LEU A 83 -5.15 -22.19 -14.51
CA LEU A 83 -6.54 -22.41 -14.10
C LEU A 83 -7.44 -22.78 -15.31
N PRO A 84 -8.52 -23.56 -15.11
CA PRO A 84 -9.49 -23.89 -16.15
C PRO A 84 -10.03 -22.66 -16.88
N SER A 85 -10.32 -22.76 -18.17
CA SER A 85 -10.73 -21.64 -19.02
C SER A 85 -12.00 -20.93 -18.56
N GLY A 86 -12.94 -21.67 -17.96
CA GLY A 86 -14.22 -21.16 -17.44
C GLY A 86 -14.16 -20.61 -16.01
N MET A 87 -13.00 -20.72 -15.32
CA MET A 87 -12.86 -20.29 -13.94
C MET A 87 -13.09 -18.79 -13.78
N ARG A 88 -13.94 -18.41 -12.83
CA ARG A 88 -14.11 -17.01 -12.41
C ARG A 88 -13.01 -16.61 -11.47
N ILE A 89 -12.18 -15.64 -11.89
CA ILE A 89 -11.00 -15.20 -11.14
C ILE A 89 -11.22 -13.79 -10.63
N TYR A 90 -11.16 -13.62 -9.33
CA TYR A 90 -11.29 -12.36 -8.60
C TYR A 90 -9.91 -11.89 -8.14
N TRP A 91 -9.47 -10.76 -8.62
CA TRP A 91 -8.23 -10.15 -8.18
C TRP A 91 -8.51 -9.09 -7.12
N LEU A 92 -8.17 -9.38 -5.87
CA LEU A 92 -8.23 -8.43 -4.76
C LEU A 92 -6.97 -7.57 -4.80
N PHE A 93 -7.13 -6.36 -5.28
CA PHE A 93 -6.05 -5.46 -5.63
C PHE A 93 -5.51 -4.71 -4.40
N TRP A 94 -4.19 -4.73 -4.22
CA TRP A 94 -3.49 -4.07 -3.10
C TRP A 94 -2.69 -2.84 -3.52
N GLY A 95 -2.65 -2.51 -4.79
CA GLY A 95 -1.91 -1.38 -5.33
C GLY A 95 -0.47 -1.72 -5.74
N GLY A 96 0.29 -2.42 -4.91
CA GLY A 96 1.68 -2.80 -5.19
C GLY A 96 1.83 -3.84 -6.28
N ASP A 97 0.92 -4.77 -6.36
CA ASP A 97 0.91 -5.91 -7.27
C ASP A 97 0.80 -5.53 -8.75
N PHE A 98 0.17 -4.40 -9.07
CA PHE A 98 0.14 -3.89 -10.45
C PHE A 98 1.53 -3.43 -10.92
N TYR A 99 2.36 -2.88 -10.06
CA TYR A 99 3.62 -2.25 -10.43
C TYR A 99 4.83 -3.20 -10.46
N SER A 100 4.59 -4.50 -10.50
CA SER A 100 5.63 -5.50 -10.76
C SER A 100 5.75 -5.78 -12.27
N PRO A 101 6.97 -5.91 -12.84
CA PRO A 101 8.26 -5.65 -12.20
C PRO A 101 8.53 -4.14 -12.06
N HIS A 102 9.11 -3.74 -10.95
CA HIS A 102 9.39 -2.33 -10.65
C HIS A 102 10.27 -1.64 -11.71
N GLU A 103 11.18 -2.36 -12.36
CA GLU A 103 12.03 -1.83 -13.43
C GLU A 103 11.23 -1.28 -14.62
N TYR A 104 10.12 -1.93 -14.96
CA TYR A 104 9.23 -1.45 -16.03
C TYR A 104 8.55 -0.14 -15.67
N TYR A 105 8.12 -0.03 -14.40
CA TYR A 105 7.39 1.13 -13.89
C TYR A 105 8.30 2.18 -13.22
N ARG A 106 9.61 2.05 -13.30
CA ARG A 106 10.58 2.87 -12.57
C ARG A 106 10.33 4.37 -12.71
N LYS A 107 10.14 4.86 -13.93
CA LYS A 107 9.89 6.29 -14.22
C LYS A 107 8.58 6.82 -13.62
N PHE A 108 7.62 5.95 -13.41
CA PHE A 108 6.37 6.31 -12.75
C PHE A 108 6.49 6.26 -11.23
N LEU A 109 7.12 5.20 -10.71
CA LEU A 109 7.16 4.93 -9.27
C LEU A 109 8.08 5.86 -8.50
N PHE A 110 9.25 6.19 -9.07
CA PHE A 110 10.31 6.86 -8.34
C PHE A 110 10.56 8.27 -8.88
N ASP A 111 10.70 9.23 -7.96
CA ASP A 111 11.17 10.57 -8.26
C ASP A 111 12.71 10.62 -8.23
N ALA A 112 13.28 11.78 -8.52
CA ALA A 112 14.69 11.92 -8.87
C ALA A 112 15.67 11.42 -7.81
N GLU A 113 15.49 11.81 -6.55
CA GLU A 113 16.40 11.43 -5.45
C GLU A 113 16.31 9.92 -5.15
N THR A 114 15.09 9.40 -5.11
CA THR A 114 14.85 7.97 -4.89
C THR A 114 15.33 7.13 -6.08
N ALA A 115 15.11 7.60 -7.31
CA ALA A 115 15.61 6.93 -8.50
C ALA A 115 17.15 6.88 -8.52
N LYS A 116 17.81 7.97 -8.14
CA LYS A 116 19.27 8.05 -8.01
C LYS A 116 19.81 7.05 -7.00
N TYR A 117 19.22 7.02 -5.78
CA TYR A 117 19.57 6.02 -4.76
C TYR A 117 19.53 4.58 -5.33
N LEU A 118 18.44 4.24 -6.02
CA LEU A 118 18.30 2.89 -6.62
C LEU A 118 19.31 2.62 -7.75
N GLU A 119 19.78 3.64 -8.45
CA GLU A 119 20.86 3.51 -9.45
C GLU A 119 22.20 3.27 -8.79
N ASP A 120 22.53 4.08 -7.79
CA ASP A 120 23.78 3.98 -7.05
C ASP A 120 23.90 2.62 -6.35
N ALA A 121 22.84 2.18 -5.65
CA ALA A 121 22.79 0.87 -5.00
C ALA A 121 22.93 -0.30 -5.99
N GLN A 122 22.45 -0.18 -7.23
CA GLN A 122 22.68 -1.18 -8.28
C GLN A 122 24.10 -1.12 -8.86
N ALA A 123 24.70 0.06 -8.92
CA ALA A 123 26.07 0.24 -9.43
C ALA A 123 27.12 -0.36 -8.47
N ASP A 124 26.92 -0.22 -7.16
CA ASP A 124 27.81 -0.78 -6.13
C ASP A 124 27.89 -2.32 -6.16
N ILE A 125 26.83 -2.98 -6.62
CA ILE A 125 26.78 -4.45 -6.76
C ILE A 125 27.44 -4.91 -8.08
N GLN A 126 27.53 -4.04 -9.10
CA GLN A 126 28.07 -4.40 -10.41
C GLN A 126 29.56 -4.18 -10.49
N LYS A 127 30.34 -5.27 -10.58
CA LYS A 127 31.77 -5.20 -10.96
C LYS A 127 31.93 -4.49 -12.30
N PRO A 128 33.04 -3.74 -12.52
CA PRO A 128 33.32 -3.11 -13.78
C PRO A 128 33.40 -4.19 -14.90
N GLU A 129 32.57 -4.04 -15.92
CA GLU A 129 32.43 -4.99 -17.02
C GLU A 129 32.87 -4.38 -18.35
N PHE A 130 33.40 -5.23 -19.23
CA PHE A 130 33.77 -4.88 -20.60
C PHE A 130 32.56 -4.33 -21.37
N PRO A 131 32.67 -3.21 -22.12
CA PRO A 131 31.55 -2.54 -22.78
C PRO A 131 30.59 -3.44 -23.58
N PRO A 132 31.09 -4.36 -24.46
CA PRO A 132 30.18 -5.23 -25.21
C PRO A 132 29.40 -6.21 -24.37
N LEU A 133 29.95 -6.72 -23.25
CA LEU A 133 29.25 -7.61 -22.33
C LEU A 133 28.12 -6.85 -21.61
N ARG A 134 28.34 -5.58 -21.28
CA ARG A 134 27.34 -4.71 -20.65
C ARG A 134 26.16 -4.47 -21.59
N LEU A 135 26.37 -4.30 -22.89
CA LEU A 135 25.28 -4.17 -23.86
C LEU A 135 24.48 -5.45 -23.99
N ILE A 136 25.11 -6.61 -24.07
CA ILE A 136 24.44 -7.92 -24.14
C ILE A 136 23.60 -8.15 -22.88
N LYS A 137 24.12 -7.83 -21.69
CA LYS A 137 23.35 -7.95 -20.44
C LYS A 137 22.13 -7.03 -20.42
N ARG A 138 22.27 -5.79 -20.89
CA ARG A 138 21.15 -4.84 -21.03
C ARG A 138 20.06 -5.38 -21.97
N LEU A 139 20.45 -5.92 -23.12
CA LEU A 139 19.51 -6.53 -24.07
C LEU A 139 18.81 -7.75 -23.47
N LYS A 140 19.56 -8.64 -22.80
CA LYS A 140 18.99 -9.81 -22.11
C LYS A 140 18.01 -9.39 -21.01
N LYS A 141 18.35 -8.35 -20.23
CA LYS A 141 17.46 -7.80 -19.19
C LYS A 141 16.18 -7.22 -19.81
N ALA A 142 16.29 -6.43 -20.88
CA ALA A 142 15.15 -5.85 -21.59
C ALA A 142 14.24 -6.95 -22.17
N LEU A 143 14.80 -7.98 -22.79
CA LEU A 143 14.04 -9.13 -23.29
C LEU A 143 13.36 -9.91 -22.15
N GLY A 144 14.04 -10.06 -21.00
CA GLY A 144 13.48 -10.66 -19.79
C GLY A 144 12.25 -9.88 -19.31
N ILE A 145 12.36 -8.57 -19.16
CA ILE A 145 11.27 -7.68 -18.77
C ILE A 145 10.11 -7.79 -19.77
N TYR A 146 10.39 -7.78 -21.07
CA TYR A 146 9.36 -7.92 -22.11
C TYR A 146 8.59 -9.24 -21.97
N ARG A 147 9.29 -10.37 -21.78
CA ARG A 147 8.65 -11.69 -21.56
C ARG A 147 7.78 -11.71 -20.30
N ILE A 148 8.27 -11.09 -19.23
CA ILE A 148 7.51 -10.94 -17.96
C ILE A 148 6.26 -10.12 -18.20
N MET A 149 6.33 -9.01 -18.93
CA MET A 149 5.17 -8.18 -19.25
C MET A 149 4.15 -8.88 -20.15
N LEU A 150 4.61 -9.73 -21.08
CA LEU A 150 3.69 -10.57 -21.87
C LEU A 150 2.95 -11.59 -21.00
N LEU A 151 3.64 -12.21 -20.05
CA LEU A 151 3.04 -13.15 -19.08
C LEU A 151 1.99 -12.43 -18.23
N LYS A 152 2.33 -11.26 -17.69
CA LYS A 152 1.43 -10.40 -16.93
C LYS A 152 0.18 -10.03 -17.73
N ARG A 153 0.37 -9.59 -18.98
CA ARG A 153 -0.75 -9.26 -19.89
C ARG A 153 -1.72 -10.42 -20.06
N LYS A 154 -1.17 -11.62 -20.27
CA LYS A 154 -1.99 -12.84 -20.40
C LYS A 154 -2.74 -13.15 -19.10
N ALA A 155 -2.08 -13.06 -17.94
CA ALA A 155 -2.69 -13.31 -16.65
C ALA A 155 -3.80 -12.30 -16.33
N ILE A 156 -3.58 -11.00 -16.54
CA ILE A 156 -4.60 -9.96 -16.35
C ILE A 156 -5.78 -10.16 -17.31
N GLY A 157 -5.53 -10.63 -18.54
CA GLY A 157 -6.57 -10.98 -19.50
C GLY A 157 -7.49 -12.12 -19.06
N ARG A 158 -7.07 -12.94 -18.07
CA ARG A 158 -7.88 -14.04 -17.48
C ARG A 158 -8.73 -13.59 -16.30
N ILE A 159 -8.49 -12.40 -15.74
CA ILE A 159 -9.23 -11.88 -14.58
C ILE A 159 -10.67 -11.59 -14.97
N SER A 160 -11.62 -12.11 -14.20
CA SER A 160 -13.05 -11.85 -14.36
C SER A 160 -13.49 -10.59 -13.63
N TYR A 161 -12.97 -10.39 -12.42
CA TYR A 161 -13.28 -9.24 -11.58
C TYR A 161 -12.02 -8.67 -10.92
N LEU A 162 -11.87 -7.35 -11.00
CA LEU A 162 -10.91 -6.60 -10.20
C LEU A 162 -11.65 -6.02 -9.01
N CYS A 163 -11.25 -6.45 -7.80
CA CYS A 163 -11.88 -6.07 -6.55
C CYS A 163 -11.09 -4.93 -5.91
N HIS A 164 -11.63 -3.72 -5.96
CA HIS A 164 -10.99 -2.53 -5.41
C HIS A 164 -11.99 -1.39 -5.19
N PHE A 165 -11.72 -0.50 -4.24
CA PHE A 165 -12.58 0.65 -3.96
C PHE A 165 -12.36 1.83 -4.92
N ASN A 166 -11.16 1.96 -5.48
CA ASN A 166 -10.78 3.10 -6.31
C ASN A 166 -10.93 2.77 -7.80
N ARG A 167 -11.95 3.33 -8.42
CA ARG A 167 -12.22 3.17 -9.85
C ARG A 167 -11.07 3.67 -10.74
N LEU A 168 -10.33 4.68 -10.30
CA LEU A 168 -9.22 5.24 -11.10
C LEU A 168 -8.06 4.24 -11.26
N ASP A 169 -7.81 3.40 -10.25
CA ASP A 169 -6.83 2.32 -10.38
C ASP A 169 -7.31 1.24 -11.36
N PHE A 170 -8.60 0.93 -11.36
CA PHE A 170 -9.17 0.03 -12.35
C PHE A 170 -9.01 0.58 -13.77
N GLU A 171 -9.32 1.85 -14.00
CA GLU A 171 -9.16 2.52 -15.30
C GLU A 171 -7.69 2.56 -15.74
N LEU A 172 -6.76 2.79 -14.82
CA LEU A 172 -5.33 2.72 -15.07
C LEU A 172 -4.90 1.32 -15.54
N ILE A 173 -5.36 0.28 -14.85
CA ILE A 173 -5.03 -1.12 -15.17
C ILE A 173 -5.62 -1.52 -16.52
N THR A 174 -6.89 -1.23 -16.77
CA THR A 174 -7.58 -1.61 -18.02
C THR A 174 -7.10 -0.84 -19.23
N SER A 175 -6.63 0.40 -19.06
CA SER A 175 -5.98 1.15 -20.13
C SER A 175 -4.58 0.60 -20.48
N ALA A 176 -3.84 0.08 -19.48
CA ALA A 176 -2.51 -0.50 -19.69
C ALA A 176 -2.57 -1.94 -20.22
N PHE A 177 -3.58 -2.72 -19.84
CA PHE A 177 -3.72 -4.14 -20.19
C PHE A 177 -5.12 -4.45 -20.70
N PRO A 178 -5.27 -4.95 -21.94
CA PRO A 178 -6.57 -5.43 -22.45
C PRO A 178 -7.12 -6.53 -21.55
N THR A 179 -8.28 -6.29 -20.96
CA THR A 179 -8.99 -7.24 -20.11
C THR A 179 -10.49 -7.03 -20.19
N LYS A 180 -11.26 -8.11 -19.94
CA LYS A 180 -12.72 -8.07 -19.80
C LYS A 180 -13.15 -8.00 -18.33
N ALA A 181 -12.21 -7.82 -17.41
CA ALA A 181 -12.49 -7.73 -15.99
C ALA A 181 -13.51 -6.63 -15.68
N LYS A 182 -14.42 -6.92 -14.76
CA LYS A 182 -15.37 -5.94 -14.22
C LYS A 182 -14.86 -5.44 -12.88
N LEU A 183 -15.09 -4.17 -12.57
CA LEU A 183 -14.80 -3.62 -11.25
C LEU A 183 -15.87 -4.10 -10.26
N LEU A 184 -15.43 -4.67 -9.13
CA LEU A 184 -16.25 -4.89 -7.95
C LEU A 184 -15.73 -4.00 -6.82
N PRO A 185 -16.57 -3.18 -6.18
CA PRO A 185 -16.18 -2.43 -5.00
C PRO A 185 -15.72 -3.38 -3.90
N PHE A 186 -14.54 -3.12 -3.35
CA PHE A 186 -13.95 -3.93 -2.29
C PHE A 186 -12.91 -3.17 -1.49
N PHE A 187 -12.89 -3.37 -0.18
CA PHE A 187 -11.81 -3.02 0.74
C PHE A 187 -11.85 -3.95 1.96
N TYR A 188 -10.73 -4.08 2.66
CA TYR A 188 -10.62 -4.92 3.85
C TYR A 188 -11.21 -4.24 5.08
N PRO A 189 -12.11 -4.94 5.84
CA PRO A 189 -12.89 -4.30 6.91
C PRO A 189 -12.07 -3.61 8.01
N PRO A 190 -10.99 -4.22 8.53
CA PRO A 190 -10.39 -3.73 9.76
C PRO A 190 -9.62 -2.42 9.63
N LEU A 191 -9.25 -2.03 8.38
CA LEU A 191 -8.44 -0.83 8.16
C LEU A 191 -9.19 0.45 8.58
N TYR A 192 -10.51 0.42 8.52
CA TYR A 192 -11.35 1.60 8.61
C TYR A 192 -12.37 1.57 9.74
N ASN A 193 -12.30 0.54 10.62
CA ASN A 193 -13.20 0.47 11.77
C ASN A 193 -12.69 1.35 12.90
N PHE A 194 -12.85 2.67 12.72
CA PHE A 194 -12.41 3.66 13.69
C PHE A 194 -13.24 3.67 14.98
N GLU A 195 -14.44 3.13 14.96
CA GLU A 195 -15.33 3.10 16.12
C GLU A 195 -14.97 1.99 17.12
N LYS A 196 -14.29 0.93 16.62
CA LYS A 196 -13.91 -0.23 17.43
C LYS A 196 -12.74 0.04 18.37
N TYR A 197 -11.90 1.03 18.08
CA TYR A 197 -10.65 1.27 18.78
C TYR A 197 -10.73 2.51 19.67
N ASN A 198 -10.31 2.35 20.94
CA ASN A 198 -9.96 3.49 21.76
C ASN A 198 -8.59 3.99 21.34
N PHE A 199 -8.51 5.15 20.70
CA PHE A 199 -7.26 5.74 20.16
C PHE A 199 -6.48 6.51 21.22
N GLU A 200 -6.65 6.22 22.49
CA GLU A 200 -5.79 6.68 23.57
C GLU A 200 -4.73 5.62 23.82
N SER A 201 -3.46 5.96 23.57
CA SER A 201 -2.32 5.12 23.93
C SER A 201 -1.78 5.56 25.28
N GLU A 202 -1.47 4.61 26.15
CA GLU A 202 -0.80 4.85 27.43
C GLU A 202 0.74 4.89 27.29
N ASP A 203 1.29 4.66 26.07
CA ASP A 203 2.72 4.72 25.80
C ASP A 203 3.22 6.18 25.86
N SER A 204 3.58 6.60 27.08
CA SER A 204 4.11 7.94 27.37
C SER A 204 5.42 8.19 26.65
N ASP A 205 6.33 7.21 26.62
CA ASP A 205 7.68 7.36 26.06
C ASP A 205 7.63 7.60 24.55
N LEU A 206 6.74 6.88 23.86
CA LEU A 206 6.51 7.09 22.44
C LEU A 206 5.88 8.47 22.18
N LYS A 207 4.92 8.89 23.00
CA LYS A 207 4.30 10.22 22.88
C LYS A 207 5.33 11.32 23.08
N ASP A 208 6.16 11.25 24.10
CA ASP A 208 7.20 12.27 24.41
C ASP A 208 8.27 12.34 23.33
N ARG A 209 8.62 11.19 22.73
CA ARG A 209 9.54 11.12 21.60
C ARG A 209 8.94 11.77 20.34
N CYS A 210 7.64 11.57 20.09
CA CYS A 210 6.97 12.01 18.87
C CYS A 210 6.43 13.44 18.95
N PHE A 211 5.94 13.87 20.10
CA PHE A 211 5.21 15.13 20.27
C PHE A 211 5.85 16.03 21.32
N SER A 212 5.74 17.33 21.13
CA SER A 212 6.16 18.35 22.09
C SER A 212 5.25 19.56 21.96
N GLN A 213 5.06 20.29 23.05
CA GLN A 213 4.23 21.49 23.06
C GLN A 213 4.77 22.54 22.09
N GLY A 214 3.91 23.11 21.25
CA GLY A 214 4.29 24.14 20.27
C GLY A 214 5.05 23.61 19.06
N VAL A 215 5.25 22.29 18.91
CA VAL A 215 5.92 21.66 17.77
C VAL A 215 4.87 20.98 16.90
N LYS A 216 4.78 21.37 15.62
CA LYS A 216 3.89 20.74 14.64
C LYS A 216 4.45 19.38 14.18
N THR A 217 3.58 18.45 13.83
CA THR A 217 3.97 17.09 13.51
C THR A 217 3.47 16.68 12.14
N ILE A 218 4.38 16.17 11.31
CA ILE A 218 4.11 15.62 9.98
C ILE A 218 4.32 14.12 10.01
N LEU A 219 3.32 13.32 9.67
CA LEU A 219 3.53 11.92 9.36
C LEU A 219 3.91 11.76 7.89
N LEU A 220 5.10 11.24 7.61
CA LEU A 220 5.62 11.03 6.26
C LEU A 220 5.47 9.57 5.82
N GLY A 221 4.60 9.33 4.85
CA GLY A 221 4.43 8.02 4.23
C GLY A 221 3.74 6.99 5.14
N ASN A 222 4.06 5.71 4.93
CA ASN A 222 3.44 4.59 5.67
C ASN A 222 4.33 3.37 5.86
N SER A 223 5.50 3.32 5.23
CA SER A 223 6.41 2.18 5.26
C SER A 223 7.78 2.54 4.70
N GLY A 224 8.81 1.77 5.01
CA GLY A 224 10.18 1.97 4.55
C GLY A 224 10.51 1.43 3.14
N PHE A 225 9.54 1.39 2.23
CA PHE A 225 9.81 1.03 0.84
C PHE A 225 10.17 2.25 -0.02
N PRO A 226 11.11 2.12 -1.00
CA PRO A 226 11.48 3.21 -1.91
C PRO A 226 10.30 3.85 -2.64
N THR A 227 9.21 3.10 -2.88
CA THR A 227 7.97 3.63 -3.49
C THR A 227 7.30 4.74 -2.67
N GLY A 228 7.73 4.95 -1.42
CA GLY A 228 7.36 6.10 -0.58
C GLY A 228 7.93 7.43 -1.06
N ASN A 229 8.99 7.42 -1.89
CA ASN A 229 9.73 8.60 -2.35
C ASN A 229 10.15 9.54 -1.19
N HIS A 230 10.56 8.95 -0.06
CA HIS A 230 10.89 9.71 1.15
C HIS A 230 12.05 10.67 0.93
N LEU A 231 13.08 10.29 0.14
CA LEU A 231 14.23 11.14 -0.16
C LEU A 231 13.80 12.42 -0.87
N ASP A 232 12.89 12.31 -1.82
CA ASP A 232 12.31 13.45 -2.54
C ASP A 232 11.38 14.26 -1.62
N ALA A 233 10.64 13.60 -0.74
CA ALA A 233 9.81 14.25 0.28
C ALA A 233 10.64 15.10 1.26
N LEU A 234 11.80 14.62 1.69
CA LEU A 234 12.72 15.37 2.55
C LEU A 234 13.18 16.68 1.88
N GLN A 235 13.50 16.64 0.58
CA GLN A 235 13.86 17.85 -0.17
C GLN A 235 12.68 18.82 -0.25
N LYS A 236 11.45 18.32 -0.38
CA LYS A 236 10.25 19.14 -0.42
C LYS A 236 9.92 19.77 0.94
N LEU A 237 10.28 19.12 2.04
CA LEU A 237 10.09 19.63 3.40
C LEU A 237 11.19 20.58 3.86
N LYS A 238 12.40 20.49 3.27
CA LYS A 238 13.56 21.31 3.63
C LYS A 238 13.28 22.83 3.71
N PRO A 239 12.51 23.45 2.77
CA PRO A 239 12.22 24.88 2.83
C PRO A 239 11.36 25.33 4.02
N LEU A 240 10.74 24.38 4.76
CA LEU A 240 10.00 24.66 5.98
C LEU A 240 10.92 24.85 7.20
N ILE A 241 12.17 24.38 7.13
CA ILE A 241 13.17 24.55 8.19
C ILE A 241 13.47 26.05 8.35
N GLY A 242 13.44 26.52 9.58
CA GLY A 242 13.60 27.96 9.89
C GLY A 242 12.32 28.80 9.78
N LYS A 243 11.27 28.29 9.09
CA LYS A 243 9.96 28.94 9.05
C LYS A 243 8.99 28.42 10.10
N TYR A 244 9.08 27.12 10.40
CA TYR A 244 8.20 26.43 11.33
C TYR A 244 8.97 25.57 12.32
N ASN A 245 8.42 25.46 13.52
CA ASN A 245 8.85 24.46 14.47
C ASN A 245 8.04 23.18 14.25
N PHE A 246 8.69 22.13 13.67
CA PHE A 246 8.01 20.89 13.32
C PHE A 246 8.92 19.67 13.45
N ARG A 247 8.30 18.49 13.61
CA ARG A 247 8.92 17.17 13.54
C ARG A 247 8.30 16.35 12.40
N VAL A 248 9.08 15.40 11.88
CA VAL A 248 8.64 14.46 10.84
C VAL A 248 8.71 13.05 11.41
N LEU A 249 7.54 12.46 11.67
CA LEU A 249 7.41 11.06 12.05
C LEU A 249 7.39 10.22 10.77
N CYS A 250 8.27 9.24 10.67
CA CYS A 250 8.35 8.38 9.48
C CYS A 250 8.17 6.91 9.88
N PRO A 251 7.03 6.28 9.52
CA PRO A 251 6.80 4.86 9.77
C PRO A 251 7.72 3.99 8.92
N LEU A 252 8.65 3.30 9.57
CA LEU A 252 9.70 2.46 8.97
C LEU A 252 9.75 1.05 9.56
N GLY A 253 8.74 0.64 10.34
CA GLY A 253 8.68 -0.66 11.00
C GLY A 253 8.64 -1.86 10.04
N TYR A 254 8.44 -1.61 8.75
CA TYR A 254 8.59 -2.61 7.68
C TYR A 254 8.98 -1.93 6.37
N GLY A 255 9.69 -2.67 5.49
CA GLY A 255 10.17 -2.13 4.22
C GLY A 255 11.47 -2.78 3.78
N ASP A 256 12.25 -2.07 2.99
CA ASP A 256 13.59 -2.46 2.56
C ASP A 256 14.63 -2.00 3.61
N PRO A 257 15.32 -2.90 4.33
CA PRO A 257 16.24 -2.53 5.39
C PRO A 257 17.39 -1.63 4.93
N ALA A 258 17.94 -1.87 3.72
CA ALA A 258 19.03 -1.06 3.19
C ALA A 258 18.56 0.37 2.86
N TYR A 259 17.37 0.49 2.28
CA TYR A 259 16.75 1.78 2.04
C TYR A 259 16.41 2.53 3.33
N ILE A 260 15.87 1.84 4.33
CA ILE A 260 15.55 2.43 5.65
C ILE A 260 16.80 3.03 6.29
N GLN A 261 17.90 2.27 6.34
CA GLN A 261 19.16 2.73 6.90
C GLN A 261 19.70 3.97 6.16
N TYR A 262 19.69 3.93 4.83
CA TYR A 262 20.11 5.06 4.00
C TYR A 262 19.21 6.29 4.21
N LEU A 263 17.90 6.09 4.27
CA LEU A 263 16.92 7.16 4.49
C LEU A 263 17.16 7.87 5.82
N ILE A 264 17.36 7.10 6.93
CA ILE A 264 17.63 7.66 8.26
C ILE A 264 18.88 8.54 8.23
N GLN A 265 19.98 8.04 7.64
CA GLN A 265 21.21 8.80 7.49
C GLN A 265 21.02 10.10 6.69
N LYS A 266 20.29 10.06 5.59
CA LYS A 266 20.00 11.24 4.77
C LYS A 266 19.08 12.23 5.47
N ALA A 267 18.08 11.73 6.19
CA ALA A 267 17.14 12.55 6.95
C ALA A 267 17.84 13.29 8.09
N ASP A 268 18.77 12.63 8.81
CA ASP A 268 19.59 13.26 9.84
C ASP A 268 20.39 14.44 9.28
N GLY A 269 21.01 14.29 8.11
CA GLY A 269 21.74 15.37 7.45
C GLY A 269 20.88 16.57 7.00
N ILE A 270 19.56 16.39 6.81
CA ILE A 270 18.62 17.43 6.33
C ILE A 270 17.80 18.02 7.48
N LEU A 271 17.16 17.15 8.27
CA LEU A 271 16.18 17.52 9.32
C LEU A 271 16.74 17.49 10.72
N LYS A 272 17.88 16.81 10.93
CA LYS A 272 18.54 16.62 12.24
C LYS A 272 17.55 16.02 13.25
N ASP A 273 17.49 16.58 14.44
CA ASP A 273 16.61 16.22 15.55
C ASP A 273 15.10 16.31 15.25
N ARG A 274 14.73 16.90 14.11
CA ARG A 274 13.33 16.98 13.66
C ARG A 274 12.83 15.67 13.03
N PHE A 275 13.71 14.75 12.62
CA PHE A 275 13.33 13.48 12.03
C PHE A 275 13.21 12.39 13.11
N VAL A 276 12.03 11.80 13.22
CA VAL A 276 11.72 10.72 14.16
C VAL A 276 11.39 9.44 13.38
N PRO A 277 12.36 8.55 13.17
CA PRO A 277 12.10 7.27 12.53
C PRO A 277 11.36 6.34 13.49
N LEU A 278 10.23 5.78 13.04
CA LEU A 278 9.47 4.76 13.75
C LEU A 278 9.83 3.40 13.16
N THR A 279 10.94 2.82 13.63
CA THR A 279 11.52 1.59 13.08
C THR A 279 10.92 0.33 13.66
N GLU A 280 10.18 0.41 14.75
CA GLU A 280 9.48 -0.71 15.34
C GLU A 280 8.10 -0.88 14.71
N PHE A 281 7.64 -2.14 14.63
CA PHE A 281 6.27 -2.43 14.27
C PHE A 281 5.36 -2.08 15.45
N LEU A 282 4.53 -1.06 15.29
CA LEU A 282 3.61 -0.61 16.33
C LEU A 282 2.29 -1.35 16.25
N GLU A 283 1.75 -1.72 17.40
CA GLU A 283 0.40 -2.23 17.52
C GLU A 283 -0.60 -1.24 16.92
N LYS A 284 -1.64 -1.76 16.29
CA LYS A 284 -2.62 -0.95 15.52
C LYS A 284 -3.22 0.20 16.33
N GLN A 285 -3.58 -0.04 17.59
CA GLN A 285 -4.15 0.97 18.48
C GLN A 285 -3.16 2.10 18.77
N VAL A 286 -1.90 1.75 19.07
CA VAL A 286 -0.80 2.71 19.31
C VAL A 286 -0.56 3.55 18.06
N TYR A 287 -0.49 2.89 16.89
CA TYR A 287 -0.25 3.58 15.63
C TYR A 287 -1.37 4.59 15.29
N PHE A 288 -2.63 4.21 15.46
CA PHE A 288 -3.76 5.13 15.23
C PHE A 288 -3.83 6.25 16.27
N SER A 289 -3.37 6.03 17.51
CA SER A 289 -3.18 7.10 18.50
C SER A 289 -2.17 8.13 18.02
N LEU A 290 -1.03 7.71 17.42
CA LEU A 290 -0.07 8.66 16.82
C LEU A 290 -0.72 9.46 15.68
N LEU A 291 -1.48 8.81 14.79
CA LEU A 291 -2.20 9.51 13.72
C LEU A 291 -3.19 10.55 14.24
N LYS A 292 -3.89 10.25 15.34
CA LYS A 292 -4.82 11.17 16.00
C LYS A 292 -4.13 12.44 16.52
N HIS A 293 -2.88 12.35 16.98
CA HIS A 293 -2.12 13.47 17.52
C HIS A 293 -1.26 14.21 16.48
N THR A 294 -1.07 13.64 15.28
CA THR A 294 -0.32 14.26 14.19
C THR A 294 -1.10 15.44 13.60
N ASP A 295 -0.42 16.52 13.17
CA ASP A 295 -1.08 17.67 12.52
C ASP A 295 -1.34 17.44 11.03
N ILE A 296 -0.38 16.82 10.33
CA ILE A 296 -0.39 16.65 8.87
C ILE A 296 -0.05 15.21 8.49
N ILE A 297 -0.75 14.66 7.51
CA ILE A 297 -0.40 13.41 6.84
C ILE A 297 0.17 13.76 5.46
N PHE A 298 1.42 13.39 5.20
CA PHE A 298 2.16 13.72 3.99
C PHE A 298 2.45 12.47 3.15
N MET A 299 1.65 12.26 2.11
CA MET A 299 1.66 11.07 1.26
C MET A 299 2.37 11.39 -0.08
N TYR A 300 3.68 11.12 -0.14
CA TYR A 300 4.53 11.49 -1.29
C TYR A 300 4.64 10.39 -2.35
N GLN A 301 3.86 9.31 -2.22
CA GLN A 301 3.82 8.21 -3.17
C GLN A 301 3.19 8.61 -4.50
N ASN A 302 3.68 8.00 -5.59
CA ASN A 302 3.17 8.23 -6.95
C ASN A 302 1.98 7.32 -7.32
N ARG A 303 1.71 6.29 -6.53
CA ARG A 303 0.65 5.31 -6.72
C ARG A 303 -0.24 5.22 -5.49
N THR A 304 -1.38 4.53 -5.59
CA THR A 304 -2.17 4.13 -4.43
C THR A 304 -1.30 3.34 -3.45
N GLN A 305 -1.06 3.94 -2.29
CA GLN A 305 -0.32 3.36 -1.17
C GLN A 305 -0.65 4.14 0.10
N GLY A 306 -0.72 3.45 1.25
CA GLY A 306 -0.99 4.10 2.54
C GLY A 306 -2.40 4.66 2.67
N GLY A 307 -3.38 4.08 1.97
CA GLY A 307 -4.78 4.54 1.99
C GLY A 307 -5.38 4.57 3.39
N SER A 308 -5.00 3.63 4.27
CA SER A 308 -5.42 3.61 5.68
C SER A 308 -4.91 4.82 6.47
N ASN A 309 -3.66 5.25 6.26
CA ASN A 309 -3.13 6.45 6.91
C ASN A 309 -3.88 7.70 6.46
N ALA A 310 -4.14 7.79 5.17
CA ALA A 310 -4.88 8.90 4.60
C ALA A 310 -6.33 8.95 5.13
N ALA A 311 -7.02 7.81 5.12
CA ALA A 311 -8.39 7.71 5.65
C ALA A 311 -8.44 8.04 7.14
N ALA A 312 -7.49 7.53 7.94
CA ALA A 312 -7.38 7.87 9.36
C ALA A 312 -7.14 9.37 9.58
N GLY A 313 -6.22 9.97 8.82
CA GLY A 313 -5.97 11.41 8.87
C GLY A 313 -7.23 12.22 8.60
N LEU A 314 -7.98 11.87 7.55
CA LEU A 314 -9.25 12.53 7.20
C LEU A 314 -10.32 12.33 8.28
N TYR A 315 -10.42 11.13 8.86
CA TYR A 315 -11.32 10.83 9.98
C TYR A 315 -11.00 11.67 11.23
N PHE A 316 -9.71 11.84 11.55
CA PHE A 316 -9.25 12.66 12.66
C PHE A 316 -9.19 14.18 12.35
N GLY A 317 -9.72 14.60 11.20
CA GLY A 317 -9.76 16.02 10.80
C GLY A 317 -8.41 16.63 10.48
N LYS A 318 -7.44 15.81 10.03
CA LYS A 318 -6.10 16.28 9.67
C LYS A 318 -6.03 16.73 8.23
N LYS A 319 -5.09 17.63 7.91
CA LYS A 319 -4.73 17.92 6.51
C LYS A 319 -3.98 16.72 5.93
N VAL A 320 -4.48 16.19 4.82
CA VAL A 320 -3.84 15.10 4.09
C VAL A 320 -3.35 15.62 2.75
N TYR A 321 -2.05 15.53 2.54
CA TYR A 321 -1.37 16.01 1.34
C TYR A 321 -0.97 14.86 0.45
N PHE A 322 -1.24 15.00 -0.85
CA PHE A 322 -0.89 14.04 -1.89
C PHE A 322 -0.22 14.69 -3.08
N LYS A 323 0.48 13.91 -3.86
CA LYS A 323 0.84 14.28 -5.23
C LYS A 323 -0.36 14.09 -6.15
N ARG A 324 -0.61 15.01 -7.08
CA ARG A 324 -1.77 14.93 -8.02
C ARG A 324 -1.82 13.64 -8.83
N LYS A 325 -0.66 13.07 -9.16
CA LYS A 325 -0.59 11.81 -9.91
C LYS A 325 -0.98 10.56 -9.10
N ASN A 326 -1.04 10.67 -7.77
CA ASN A 326 -1.57 9.59 -6.93
C ASN A 326 -3.09 9.52 -7.08
N THR A 327 -3.60 8.37 -7.49
CA THR A 327 -5.04 8.18 -7.74
C THR A 327 -5.91 8.39 -6.49
N LEU A 328 -5.35 8.21 -5.27
CA LEU A 328 -6.05 8.53 -4.02
C LEU A 328 -6.41 10.02 -3.91
N TYR A 329 -5.55 10.93 -4.42
CA TYR A 329 -5.85 12.37 -4.42
C TYR A 329 -7.18 12.65 -5.12
N LYS A 330 -7.30 12.17 -6.37
CA LYS A 330 -8.51 12.36 -7.17
C LYS A 330 -9.70 11.58 -6.59
N PHE A 331 -9.47 10.35 -6.13
CA PHE A 331 -10.51 9.54 -5.49
C PHE A 331 -11.15 10.28 -4.30
N PHE A 332 -10.35 10.83 -3.39
CA PHE A 332 -10.87 11.57 -2.24
C PHE A 332 -11.56 12.88 -2.66
N LYS A 333 -11.00 13.61 -3.60
CA LYS A 333 -11.64 14.83 -4.16
C LYS A 333 -12.99 14.53 -4.80
N ASP A 334 -13.08 13.50 -5.64
CA ASP A 334 -14.30 13.11 -6.35
C ASP A 334 -15.41 12.66 -5.36
N ASN A 335 -15.04 12.16 -4.19
CA ASN A 335 -15.97 11.84 -3.09
C ASN A 335 -16.23 13.02 -2.14
N GLY A 336 -15.81 14.23 -2.50
CA GLY A 336 -16.11 15.45 -1.77
C GLY A 336 -15.27 15.70 -0.51
N LEU A 337 -14.20 14.93 -0.29
CA LEU A 337 -13.25 15.11 0.80
C LEU A 337 -12.27 16.26 0.51
N GLU A 338 -11.91 17.00 1.56
CA GLU A 338 -10.90 18.04 1.45
C GLU A 338 -9.50 17.45 1.65
N VAL A 339 -8.77 17.31 0.55
CA VAL A 339 -7.37 16.87 0.50
C VAL A 339 -6.55 17.86 -0.33
N PHE A 340 -5.24 17.90 -0.12
CA PHE A 340 -4.37 18.96 -0.58
C PHE A 340 -3.30 18.46 -1.55
N ASP A 341 -3.02 19.24 -2.58
CA ASP A 341 -1.94 18.96 -3.52
C ASP A 341 -0.61 19.49 -3.00
N ILE A 342 0.37 18.61 -2.90
CA ILE A 342 1.71 18.96 -2.41
C ILE A 342 2.34 20.08 -3.25
N GLU A 343 2.23 20.02 -4.57
CA GLU A 343 2.89 21.00 -5.43
C GLU A 343 2.32 22.41 -5.24
N THR A 344 1.03 22.54 -5.05
CA THR A 344 0.38 23.83 -4.79
C THR A 344 0.80 24.44 -3.46
N TYR A 345 0.84 23.63 -2.39
CA TYR A 345 1.03 24.14 -1.03
C TYR A 345 2.49 24.24 -0.59
N PHE A 346 3.40 23.48 -1.21
CA PHE A 346 4.81 23.45 -0.83
C PHE A 346 5.75 24.13 -1.84
N SER A 347 5.24 24.68 -2.95
CA SER A 347 6.03 25.36 -3.99
C SER A 347 5.93 26.88 -3.98
N GLY A 348 4.99 27.46 -3.22
CA GLY A 348 4.71 28.89 -3.22
C GLY A 348 4.59 29.48 -1.82
N GLU A 349 3.40 29.89 -1.46
CA GLU A 349 3.06 30.42 -0.15
C GLU A 349 2.98 29.29 0.88
N ALA A 350 4.14 28.83 1.38
CA ALA A 350 4.22 27.84 2.45
C ALA A 350 3.52 28.28 3.77
N GLY A 351 2.95 29.49 3.80
CA GLY A 351 2.36 30.12 4.97
C GLY A 351 1.15 29.40 5.58
N ARG A 352 0.49 28.48 4.86
CA ARG A 352 -0.75 27.84 5.32
C ARG A 352 -0.68 26.33 5.50
N VAL A 353 0.52 25.75 5.44
CA VAL A 353 0.69 24.30 5.51
C VAL A 353 0.13 23.73 6.81
N PHE A 354 0.39 24.41 7.94
CA PHE A 354 -0.04 23.98 9.27
C PHE A 354 -1.32 24.63 9.79
N ASP A 355 -2.00 25.46 8.98
CA ASP A 355 -3.31 26.01 9.39
C ASP A 355 -4.31 24.89 9.62
N GLU A 356 -5.11 25.01 10.66
CA GLU A 356 -6.16 24.04 10.94
C GLU A 356 -7.28 24.11 9.91
N LEU A 357 -7.91 22.96 9.66
CA LEU A 357 -9.14 22.90 8.88
C LEU A 357 -10.30 23.51 9.68
N PRO A 358 -11.24 24.22 9.01
CA PRO A 358 -12.51 24.60 9.64
C PRO A 358 -13.24 23.39 10.22
N ALA A 359 -13.94 23.58 11.34
CA ALA A 359 -14.65 22.51 12.02
C ALA A 359 -15.64 21.78 11.11
N GLU A 360 -16.36 22.50 10.27
CA GLU A 360 -17.31 21.97 9.28
C GLU A 360 -16.65 21.04 8.26
N VAL A 361 -15.40 21.36 7.85
CA VAL A 361 -14.61 20.54 6.92
C VAL A 361 -14.14 19.26 7.61
N LYS A 362 -13.70 19.36 8.87
CA LYS A 362 -13.29 18.19 9.69
C LYS A 362 -14.47 17.21 9.83
N GLU A 363 -15.64 17.69 10.22
CA GLU A 363 -16.85 16.86 10.39
C GLU A 363 -17.35 16.28 9.05
N LYS A 364 -17.30 17.06 7.96
CA LYS A 364 -17.62 16.55 6.63
C LYS A 364 -16.68 15.40 6.24
N ASN A 365 -15.35 15.60 6.37
CA ASN A 365 -14.37 14.56 6.04
C ASN A 365 -14.61 13.29 6.86
N LYS A 366 -14.83 13.42 8.17
CA LYS A 366 -15.12 12.31 9.08
C LYS A 366 -16.34 11.51 8.62
N ARG A 367 -17.47 12.19 8.36
CA ARG A 367 -18.71 11.56 7.89
C ARG A 367 -18.50 10.79 6.59
N VAL A 368 -17.87 11.43 5.59
CA VAL A 368 -17.65 10.82 4.27
C VAL A 368 -16.71 9.59 4.38
N ILE A 369 -15.69 9.62 5.23
CA ILE A 369 -14.82 8.46 5.46
C ILE A 369 -15.62 7.29 6.04
N LEU A 370 -16.48 7.52 7.02
CA LEU A 370 -17.34 6.48 7.58
C LEU A 370 -18.33 5.92 6.55
N GLU A 371 -18.89 6.78 5.70
CA GLU A 371 -19.78 6.36 4.61
C GLU A 371 -19.05 5.52 3.53
N LEU A 372 -17.79 5.84 3.22
CA LEU A 372 -17.01 5.13 2.22
C LEU A 372 -16.49 3.78 2.72
N PHE A 373 -16.08 3.71 3.98
CA PHE A 373 -15.27 2.63 4.53
C PHE A 373 -15.82 2.07 5.86
N SER A 374 -17.14 1.89 5.97
CA SER A 374 -17.73 1.23 7.15
C SER A 374 -17.52 -0.28 7.11
N THR A 375 -17.57 -0.91 8.28
CA THR A 375 -17.49 -2.38 8.43
C THR A 375 -18.65 -3.06 7.71
N GLU A 376 -19.85 -2.48 7.78
CA GLU A 376 -21.07 -2.97 7.14
C GLU A 376 -20.89 -2.99 5.62
N LYS A 377 -20.36 -1.90 5.05
CA LYS A 377 -20.10 -1.80 3.60
C LYS A 377 -19.01 -2.77 3.13
N ALA A 378 -17.99 -3.00 3.95
CA ALA A 378 -16.99 -4.02 3.67
C ALA A 378 -17.63 -5.42 3.65
N ALA A 379 -18.47 -5.74 4.64
CA ALA A 379 -19.19 -7.00 4.70
C ALA A 379 -20.14 -7.18 3.51
N GLU A 380 -20.90 -6.14 3.11
CA GLU A 380 -21.72 -6.16 1.90
C GLU A 380 -20.92 -6.44 0.62
N ASN A 381 -19.75 -5.81 0.47
CA ASN A 381 -18.89 -6.02 -0.67
C ASN A 381 -18.37 -7.48 -0.73
N ILE A 382 -17.94 -8.04 0.40
CA ILE A 382 -17.51 -9.45 0.49
C ILE A 382 -18.67 -10.39 0.17
N LYS A 383 -19.88 -10.15 0.73
CA LYS A 383 -21.09 -10.92 0.42
C LYS A 383 -21.40 -10.89 -1.08
N ARG A 384 -21.34 -9.71 -1.69
CA ARG A 384 -21.55 -9.55 -3.13
C ARG A 384 -20.55 -10.35 -3.96
N MET A 385 -19.27 -10.36 -3.56
CA MET A 385 -18.25 -11.18 -4.20
C MET A 385 -18.51 -12.68 -4.03
N ALA A 386 -18.95 -13.11 -2.86
CA ALA A 386 -19.29 -14.51 -2.61
C ALA A 386 -20.47 -14.99 -3.46
N MET A 387 -21.45 -14.12 -3.73
CA MET A 387 -22.65 -14.44 -4.49
C MET A 387 -22.51 -14.24 -6.01
N SER A 388 -21.49 -13.51 -6.49
CA SER A 388 -21.28 -13.17 -7.91
C SER A 388 -20.46 -14.25 -8.73
#